data_5d22ad94eb5c280b1a09a558d2de3344
#
_entry.id   5d22ad94eb5c280b1a09a558d2de3344
#
_cell.length_a   1.000
_cell.length_b   1.000
_cell.length_c   1.000
_cell.angle_alpha   90.00
_cell.angle_beta   90.00
_cell.angle_gamma   90.00
#
_symmetry.space_group_name_H-M   'P 1'
#
loop_
_entity.id
_entity.type
_entity.pdbx_description
1 polymer ?
#
loop_
_entity_poly.entity_id
_entity_poly.type
_entity_poly.pdbx_seq_one_letter_code
_entity_poly.pdbx_strand_id
1 'polypeptide(L)'
;MTAPYYQDEWVTLYHGDCREVTEWLAADFLITDPPYGMNYEPTRRSNGSKRWGAERITGDAKPFDPAHLLAIPRAVLFGANWYADKLPASGGWIVWDKTPRGEKAGFTASHAELAWTNVSSLVRTFRLQWGGEARNGEGHYHPNQKPVGLLRSIIEAYSAPAEVIADPYAGSGSSLIAAREAGRRIIAVEIEEHYCETAARRLAQGVLVYDA
;
A
#
# COMPACT_ATOMS: atom_id res chain seq x y z
N MET A 1 24.31 -3.89 7.25
CA MET A 1 23.12 -3.00 7.23
C MET A 1 23.12 -2.26 5.91
N THR A 2 22.04 -2.31 5.19
CA THR A 2 21.88 -1.63 3.90
C THR A 2 21.68 -0.15 4.15
N ALA A 3 22.32 0.74 3.37
CA ALA A 3 22.07 2.17 3.49
C ALA A 3 20.65 2.50 2.98
N PRO A 4 19.87 3.33 3.68
CA PRO A 4 18.55 3.72 3.21
C PRO A 4 18.65 4.58 1.93
N TYR A 5 17.68 4.39 1.03
CA TYR A 5 17.49 5.22 -0.16
C TYR A 5 16.99 6.62 0.19
N TYR A 6 16.10 6.70 1.18
CA TYR A 6 15.59 7.95 1.76
C TYR A 6 15.42 7.77 3.27
N GLN A 7 15.74 8.80 4.03
CA GLN A 7 15.52 8.82 5.48
C GLN A 7 15.23 10.23 5.99
N ASP A 8 14.21 10.34 6.83
CA ASP A 8 13.92 11.50 7.67
C ASP A 8 13.54 11.06 9.09
N GLU A 9 12.93 11.92 9.89
CA GLU A 9 12.50 11.62 11.26
C GLU A 9 11.43 10.51 11.30
N TRP A 10 10.57 10.42 10.28
CA TRP A 10 9.39 9.55 10.24
C TRP A 10 9.55 8.34 9.33
N VAL A 11 10.33 8.48 8.27
CA VAL A 11 10.38 7.51 7.18
C VAL A 11 11.80 7.02 6.97
N THR A 12 11.95 5.69 6.89
CA THR A 12 13.15 5.04 6.37
C THR A 12 12.74 4.15 5.20
N LEU A 13 13.20 4.48 4.00
CA LEU A 13 12.91 3.72 2.78
C LEU A 13 14.19 3.07 2.25
N TYR A 14 14.13 1.79 1.99
CA TYR A 14 15.22 1.02 1.36
C TYR A 14 14.84 0.64 -0.06
N HIS A 15 15.83 0.64 -0.96
CA HIS A 15 15.73 0.07 -2.29
C HIS A 15 16.25 -1.37 -2.27
N GLY A 16 15.43 -2.34 -2.72
CA GLY A 16 15.83 -3.74 -2.83
C GLY A 16 14.67 -4.74 -2.69
N ASP A 17 15.01 -6.02 -2.69
CA ASP A 17 14.04 -7.09 -2.36
C ASP A 17 13.85 -7.15 -0.84
N CYS A 18 12.60 -7.08 -0.39
CA CYS A 18 12.24 -7.13 1.04
C CYS A 18 12.58 -8.47 1.72
N ARG A 19 12.93 -9.50 0.96
CA ARG A 19 13.44 -10.78 1.48
C ARG A 19 14.92 -10.72 1.79
N GLU A 20 15.66 -9.77 1.19
CA GLU A 20 17.09 -9.52 1.40
C GLU A 20 17.30 -8.33 2.35
N VAL A 21 16.53 -7.27 2.16
CA VAL A 21 16.49 -6.09 3.03
C VAL A 21 15.52 -6.38 4.17
N THR A 22 16.03 -6.71 5.35
CA THR A 22 15.23 -7.23 6.47
C THR A 22 15.02 -6.24 7.61
N GLU A 23 15.47 -5.00 7.47
CA GLU A 23 15.36 -3.94 8.46
C GLU A 23 13.90 -3.63 8.87
N TRP A 24 12.95 -3.85 7.95
CA TRP A 24 11.52 -3.69 8.21
C TRP A 24 10.93 -4.69 9.23
N LEU A 25 11.61 -5.82 9.47
CA LEU A 25 11.20 -6.81 10.47
C LEU A 25 11.31 -6.30 11.92
N ALA A 26 11.97 -5.16 12.15
CA ALA A 26 12.05 -4.52 13.45
C ALA A 26 10.78 -3.71 13.80
N ALA A 27 9.78 -3.66 12.92
CA ALA A 27 8.54 -2.92 13.14
C ALA A 27 7.53 -3.70 14.01
N ASP A 28 6.58 -2.94 14.59
CA ASP A 28 5.54 -3.46 15.48
C ASP A 28 4.25 -3.84 14.74
N PHE A 29 4.02 -3.22 13.59
CA PHE A 29 2.79 -3.37 12.81
C PHE A 29 3.09 -3.31 11.31
N LEU A 30 2.53 -4.26 10.56
CA LEU A 30 2.65 -4.35 9.12
C LEU A 30 1.38 -3.86 8.43
N ILE A 31 1.51 -2.96 7.46
CA ILE A 31 0.46 -2.64 6.49
C ILE A 31 1.06 -2.61 5.10
N THR A 32 0.58 -3.46 4.19
CA THR A 32 1.22 -3.60 2.88
C THR A 32 0.27 -4.07 1.79
N ASP A 33 0.60 -3.74 0.54
CA ASP A 33 -0.12 -4.12 -0.68
C ASP A 33 0.83 -4.88 -1.63
N PRO A 34 1.10 -6.18 -1.35
CA PRO A 34 2.03 -6.96 -2.15
C PRO A 34 1.47 -7.27 -3.55
N PRO A 35 2.28 -7.76 -4.50
CA PRO A 35 1.78 -8.36 -5.73
C PRO A 35 0.84 -9.53 -5.42
N TYR A 36 -0.31 -9.63 -6.10
CA TYR A 36 -1.32 -10.65 -5.78
C TYR A 36 -1.08 -12.00 -6.48
N GLY A 37 -0.20 -12.02 -7.48
CA GLY A 37 0.04 -13.20 -8.30
C GLY A 37 -1.06 -13.45 -9.34
N MET A 38 -1.75 -12.42 -9.75
CA MET A 38 -2.85 -12.49 -10.72
C MET A 38 -2.39 -12.30 -12.18
N ASN A 39 -1.07 -12.15 -12.39
CA ASN A 39 -0.47 -11.88 -13.70
C ASN A 39 -1.14 -10.69 -14.41
N TYR A 40 -1.26 -9.57 -13.69
CA TYR A 40 -1.92 -8.37 -14.20
C TYR A 40 -1.35 -7.94 -15.55
N GLU A 41 -2.20 -7.92 -16.57
CA GLU A 41 -1.86 -7.40 -17.88
C GLU A 41 -2.47 -6.00 -18.07
N PRO A 42 -1.63 -4.98 -18.25
CA PRO A 42 -2.12 -3.63 -18.48
C PRO A 42 -2.93 -3.57 -19.78
N THR A 43 -4.20 -3.15 -19.68
CA THR A 43 -5.05 -2.98 -20.87
C THR A 43 -4.63 -1.75 -21.65
N ARG A 44 -4.49 -1.90 -22.99
CA ARG A 44 -4.31 -0.77 -23.91
C ARG A 44 -5.64 -0.04 -24.11
N ARG A 45 -5.57 1.26 -24.38
CA ARG A 45 -6.74 2.01 -24.87
C ARG A 45 -7.13 1.53 -26.26
N SER A 46 -8.40 1.75 -26.65
CA SER A 46 -8.92 1.42 -27.99
C SER A 46 -8.13 2.04 -29.15
N ASN A 47 -7.41 3.14 -28.91
CA ASN A 47 -6.53 3.81 -29.86
C ASN A 47 -5.07 3.26 -29.88
N GLY A 48 -4.79 2.14 -29.22
CA GLY A 48 -3.46 1.52 -29.14
C GLY A 48 -2.46 2.20 -28.22
N SER A 49 -2.77 3.37 -27.64
CA SER A 49 -1.89 4.03 -26.69
C SER A 49 -1.85 3.27 -25.36
N LYS A 50 -0.68 3.22 -24.69
CA LYS A 50 -0.59 2.67 -23.33
C LYS A 50 -1.47 3.51 -22.40
N ARG A 51 -2.29 2.85 -21.58
CA ARG A 51 -2.95 3.51 -20.48
C ARG A 51 -1.89 3.99 -19.49
N TRP A 52 -2.07 5.14 -18.89
CA TRP A 52 -1.18 5.63 -17.83
C TRP A 52 -1.09 4.55 -16.73
N GLY A 53 0.13 4.20 -16.28
CA GLY A 53 0.34 3.09 -15.34
C GLY A 53 0.27 1.69 -15.98
N ALA A 54 0.43 1.57 -17.31
CA ALA A 54 0.44 0.30 -18.03
C ALA A 54 1.81 -0.41 -17.92
N GLU A 55 2.34 -0.53 -16.71
CA GLU A 55 3.53 -1.33 -16.41
C GLU A 55 3.12 -2.64 -15.74
N ARG A 56 3.88 -3.70 -16.02
CA ARG A 56 3.71 -4.96 -15.31
C ARG A 56 4.19 -4.78 -13.88
N ILE A 57 3.49 -5.40 -12.94
CA ILE A 57 3.88 -5.37 -11.54
C ILE A 57 4.93 -6.44 -11.32
N THR A 58 6.10 -6.05 -10.82
CA THR A 58 7.18 -6.98 -10.48
C THR A 58 6.70 -7.95 -9.40
N GLY A 59 6.93 -9.26 -9.66
CA GLY A 59 6.50 -10.33 -8.75
C GLY A 59 5.07 -10.83 -8.95
N ASP A 60 4.23 -10.20 -9.82
CA ASP A 60 2.82 -10.57 -10.00
C ASP A 60 2.58 -11.75 -10.96
N ALA A 61 3.63 -12.26 -11.63
CA ALA A 61 3.52 -13.35 -12.61
C ALA A 61 3.38 -14.75 -11.99
N LYS A 62 3.49 -14.90 -10.66
CA LYS A 62 3.39 -16.16 -9.94
C LYS A 62 2.48 -15.98 -8.72
N PRO A 63 1.77 -17.07 -8.28
CA PRO A 63 0.98 -17.02 -7.06
C PRO A 63 1.79 -16.49 -5.88
N PHE A 64 1.26 -15.50 -5.19
CA PHE A 64 1.95 -14.85 -4.08
C PHE A 64 2.03 -15.78 -2.86
N ASP A 65 3.16 -15.74 -2.16
CA ASP A 65 3.34 -16.42 -0.88
C ASP A 65 3.57 -15.37 0.22
N PRO A 66 2.60 -15.19 1.14
CA PRO A 66 2.67 -14.21 2.21
C PRO A 66 3.51 -14.64 3.41
N ALA A 67 4.10 -15.83 3.44
CA ALA A 67 4.73 -16.41 4.63
C ALA A 67 5.75 -15.48 5.30
N HIS A 68 6.59 -14.77 4.51
CA HIS A 68 7.58 -13.84 5.03
C HIS A 68 6.95 -12.60 5.72
N LEU A 69 5.73 -12.21 5.34
CA LEU A 69 5.02 -11.08 5.93
C LEU A 69 4.46 -11.40 7.33
N LEU A 70 4.20 -12.67 7.60
CA LEU A 70 3.67 -13.14 8.88
C LEU A 70 4.73 -13.19 10.00
N ALA A 71 5.97 -12.81 9.69
CA ALA A 71 7.03 -12.61 10.69
C ALA A 71 6.71 -11.44 11.64
N ILE A 72 5.96 -10.43 11.17
CA ILE A 72 5.43 -9.38 12.05
C ILE A 72 4.06 -9.85 12.57
N PRO A 73 3.87 -9.92 13.92
CA PRO A 73 2.70 -10.56 14.52
C PRO A 73 1.39 -9.81 14.33
N ARG A 74 1.44 -8.53 13.93
CA ARG A 74 0.26 -7.67 13.72
C ARG A 74 0.28 -7.12 12.31
N ALA A 75 -0.68 -7.52 11.47
CA ALA A 75 -0.64 -7.23 10.05
C ALA A 75 -1.99 -6.86 9.43
N VAL A 76 -1.92 -6.00 8.41
CA VAL A 76 -2.96 -5.73 7.42
C VAL A 76 -2.38 -5.99 6.03
N LEU A 77 -2.96 -6.96 5.31
CA LEU A 77 -2.50 -7.40 3.99
C LEU A 77 -3.58 -7.16 2.95
N PHE A 78 -3.35 -6.22 2.03
CA PHE A 78 -4.28 -5.94 0.93
C PHE A 78 -4.25 -7.05 -0.12
N GLY A 79 -5.36 -7.19 -0.88
CA GLY A 79 -5.49 -8.21 -1.92
C GLY A 79 -5.51 -9.64 -1.39
N ALA A 80 -5.70 -9.83 -0.10
CA ALA A 80 -5.60 -11.11 0.58
C ALA A 80 -6.63 -12.16 0.09
N ASN A 81 -7.68 -11.75 -0.59
CA ASN A 81 -8.62 -12.66 -1.26
C ASN A 81 -7.97 -13.50 -2.38
N TRP A 82 -6.82 -13.08 -2.93
CA TRP A 82 -6.09 -13.81 -3.95
C TRP A 82 -5.17 -14.92 -3.39
N TYR A 83 -4.84 -14.82 -2.10
CA TYR A 83 -3.96 -15.77 -1.40
C TYR A 83 -4.47 -16.13 0.00
N ALA A 84 -5.81 -16.09 0.18
CA ALA A 84 -6.46 -16.35 1.47
C ALA A 84 -6.21 -17.78 2.00
N ASP A 85 -6.03 -18.74 1.12
CA ASP A 85 -5.69 -20.13 1.45
C ASP A 85 -4.33 -20.32 2.12
N LYS A 86 -3.45 -19.29 2.02
CA LYS A 86 -2.11 -19.29 2.61
C LYS A 86 -2.01 -18.46 3.88
N LEU A 87 -3.09 -17.82 4.29
CA LEU A 87 -3.15 -16.99 5.49
C LEU A 87 -3.74 -17.79 6.66
N PRO A 88 -3.31 -17.51 7.90
CA PRO A 88 -3.98 -18.03 9.08
C PRO A 88 -5.45 -17.64 9.10
N ALA A 89 -6.31 -18.51 9.64
CA ALA A 89 -7.71 -18.18 9.83
C ALA A 89 -7.84 -16.94 10.71
N SER A 90 -8.61 -15.96 10.27
CA SER A 90 -8.92 -14.75 11.01
C SER A 90 -10.36 -14.32 10.77
N GLY A 91 -11.04 -13.83 11.82
CA GLY A 91 -12.32 -13.13 11.67
C GLY A 91 -12.16 -11.68 11.22
N GLY A 92 -10.93 -11.16 11.22
CA GLY A 92 -10.62 -9.78 10.88
C GLY A 92 -10.46 -9.58 9.39
N TRP A 93 -11.34 -8.76 8.80
CA TRP A 93 -11.25 -8.33 7.41
C TRP A 93 -11.56 -6.84 7.30
N ILE A 94 -10.85 -6.19 6.40
CA ILE A 94 -11.11 -4.81 6.01
C ILE A 94 -11.74 -4.83 4.61
N VAL A 95 -12.86 -4.13 4.48
CA VAL A 95 -13.52 -3.87 3.20
C VAL A 95 -13.28 -2.39 2.88
N TRP A 96 -12.52 -2.10 1.83
CA TRP A 96 -12.45 -0.76 1.30
C TRP A 96 -13.54 -0.57 0.24
N ASP A 97 -14.60 0.17 0.59
CA ASP A 97 -15.66 0.59 -0.34
C ASP A 97 -15.18 1.79 -1.15
N LYS A 98 -14.99 1.56 -2.46
CA LYS A 98 -14.49 2.57 -3.43
C LYS A 98 -15.61 3.44 -4.01
N THR A 99 -16.86 3.05 -3.80
CA THR A 99 -18.04 3.68 -4.43
C THR A 99 -19.10 4.10 -3.42
N PRO A 100 -18.74 4.72 -2.27
CA PRO A 100 -19.70 5.03 -1.19
C PRO A 100 -20.79 6.03 -1.61
N ARG A 101 -20.61 6.74 -2.73
CA ARG A 101 -21.59 7.69 -3.31
C ARG A 101 -22.36 7.10 -4.49
N GLY A 102 -22.30 5.75 -4.66
CA GLY A 102 -22.89 5.05 -5.79
C GLY A 102 -21.96 4.94 -7.00
N GLU A 103 -22.35 4.11 -7.93
CA GLU A 103 -21.59 3.84 -9.14
C GLU A 103 -21.83 4.95 -10.17
N LYS A 104 -20.76 5.33 -10.88
CA LYS A 104 -20.88 6.10 -12.12
C LYS A 104 -21.19 5.13 -13.26
N ALA A 105 -22.03 5.53 -14.19
CA ALA A 105 -22.32 4.77 -15.40
C ALA A 105 -21.01 4.40 -16.13
N GLY A 106 -20.84 3.11 -16.46
CA GLY A 106 -19.63 2.60 -17.10
C GLY A 106 -18.46 2.28 -16.15
N PHE A 107 -18.67 2.25 -14.84
CA PHE A 107 -17.66 1.78 -13.90
C PHE A 107 -17.43 0.27 -14.06
N THR A 108 -16.22 -0.13 -14.47
CA THR A 108 -15.86 -1.52 -14.78
C THR A 108 -14.87 -2.13 -13.77
N ALA A 109 -14.46 -1.36 -12.76
CA ALA A 109 -13.54 -1.83 -11.73
C ALA A 109 -14.31 -2.45 -10.54
N SER A 110 -13.59 -3.16 -9.68
CA SER A 110 -14.16 -3.68 -8.43
C SER A 110 -14.66 -2.55 -7.54
N HIS A 111 -15.86 -2.68 -6.99
CA HIS A 111 -16.48 -1.70 -6.09
C HIS A 111 -15.84 -1.68 -4.72
N ALA A 112 -15.20 -2.78 -4.33
CA ALA A 112 -14.49 -2.88 -3.07
C ALA A 112 -13.17 -3.64 -3.25
N GLU A 113 -12.24 -3.40 -2.33
CA GLU A 113 -11.05 -4.23 -2.13
C GLU A 113 -11.04 -4.79 -0.72
N LEU A 114 -10.40 -5.94 -0.57
CA LEU A 114 -10.31 -6.63 0.70
C LEU A 114 -8.87 -6.59 1.23
N ALA A 115 -8.75 -6.42 2.56
CA ALA A 115 -7.52 -6.71 3.25
C ALA A 115 -7.79 -7.66 4.42
N TRP A 116 -6.92 -8.64 4.59
CA TRP A 116 -6.90 -9.51 5.76
C TRP A 116 -6.20 -8.82 6.91
N THR A 117 -6.66 -9.05 8.13
CA THR A 117 -5.96 -8.61 9.34
C THR A 117 -6.12 -9.60 10.47
N ASN A 118 -5.09 -9.71 11.30
CA ASN A 118 -5.12 -10.43 12.57
C ASN A 118 -5.16 -9.50 13.80
N VAL A 119 -5.22 -8.20 13.58
CA VAL A 119 -5.25 -7.19 14.65
C VAL A 119 -6.63 -7.10 15.30
N SER A 120 -7.68 -7.48 14.58
CA SER A 120 -9.06 -7.47 15.03
C SER A 120 -9.76 -8.74 14.55
N SER A 121 -10.75 -9.22 15.29
CA SER A 121 -11.65 -10.30 14.87
C SER A 121 -12.91 -9.79 14.17
N LEU A 122 -13.01 -8.48 13.91
CA LEU A 122 -14.19 -7.85 13.31
C LEU A 122 -13.93 -7.49 11.85
N VAL A 123 -14.96 -7.66 11.02
CA VAL A 123 -14.99 -7.08 9.68
C VAL A 123 -15.28 -5.59 9.79
N ARG A 124 -14.43 -4.74 9.20
CA ARG A 124 -14.61 -3.28 9.19
C ARG A 124 -14.62 -2.74 7.77
N THR A 125 -15.49 -1.76 7.54
CA THR A 125 -15.58 -1.07 6.23
C THR A 125 -15.02 0.32 6.34
N PHE A 126 -14.05 0.63 5.45
CA PHE A 126 -13.55 1.99 5.21
C PHE A 126 -14.13 2.49 3.89
N ARG A 127 -14.73 3.67 3.92
CA ARG A 127 -15.42 4.26 2.75
C ARG A 127 -14.63 5.44 2.24
N LEU A 128 -14.02 5.28 1.08
CA LEU A 128 -13.28 6.34 0.42
C LEU A 128 -13.47 6.24 -1.10
N GLN A 129 -14.12 7.24 -1.69
CA GLN A 129 -14.32 7.28 -3.14
C GLN A 129 -12.97 7.29 -3.88
N TRP A 130 -12.79 6.34 -4.80
CA TRP A 130 -11.57 6.20 -5.57
C TRP A 130 -11.84 5.66 -6.97
N GLY A 131 -11.30 6.33 -7.98
CA GLY A 131 -11.40 5.90 -9.37
C GLY A 131 -11.67 7.05 -10.33
N GLY A 132 -11.10 6.98 -11.51
CA GLY A 132 -11.22 8.04 -12.52
C GLY A 132 -10.66 9.37 -12.01
N GLU A 133 -11.50 10.42 -12.06
CA GLU A 133 -11.17 11.76 -11.58
C GLU A 133 -11.29 11.91 -10.05
N ALA A 134 -11.96 10.99 -9.37
CA ALA A 134 -12.20 11.05 -7.93
C ALA A 134 -11.01 10.48 -7.14
N ARG A 135 -9.87 11.16 -7.18
CA ARG A 135 -8.64 10.80 -6.44
C ARG A 135 -8.31 11.74 -5.29
N ASN A 136 -9.27 12.55 -4.86
CA ASN A 136 -9.12 13.50 -3.74
C ASN A 136 -7.87 14.41 -3.85
N GLY A 137 -7.53 14.82 -5.08
CA GLY A 137 -6.33 15.65 -5.33
C GLY A 137 -5.01 14.86 -5.41
N GLU A 138 -5.01 13.56 -5.13
CA GLU A 138 -3.79 12.75 -5.27
C GLU A 138 -3.42 12.51 -6.73
N GLY A 139 -2.14 12.69 -7.08
CA GLY A 139 -1.58 12.34 -8.37
C GLY A 139 -1.62 10.82 -8.61
N HIS A 140 -1.47 10.43 -9.86
CA HIS A 140 -1.37 9.02 -10.26
C HIS A 140 0.10 8.63 -10.43
N TYR A 141 0.65 7.91 -9.47
CA TYR A 141 2.07 7.57 -9.40
C TYR A 141 2.36 6.07 -9.57
N HIS A 142 1.34 5.21 -9.39
CA HIS A 142 1.49 3.75 -9.47
C HIS A 142 0.17 3.13 -9.96
N PRO A 143 0.19 2.03 -10.77
CA PRO A 143 -1.02 1.37 -11.27
C PRO A 143 -2.03 0.99 -10.17
N ASN A 144 -1.53 0.39 -9.10
CA ASN A 144 -2.31 -0.09 -7.95
C ASN A 144 -2.19 0.82 -6.72
N GLN A 145 -1.96 2.13 -6.93
CA GLN A 145 -1.81 3.08 -5.84
C GLN A 145 -3.02 3.05 -4.89
N LYS A 146 -2.75 2.81 -3.60
CA LYS A 146 -3.74 2.99 -2.53
C LYS A 146 -3.83 4.45 -2.13
N PRO A 147 -5.04 4.96 -1.80
CA PRO A 147 -5.21 6.32 -1.30
C PRO A 147 -4.48 6.55 0.03
N VAL A 148 -3.77 7.66 0.15
CA VAL A 148 -3.11 8.07 1.40
C VAL A 148 -4.12 8.15 2.55
N GLY A 149 -5.28 8.79 2.30
CA GLY A 149 -6.32 8.93 3.33
C GLY A 149 -6.91 7.60 3.82
N LEU A 150 -7.00 6.58 2.96
CA LEU A 150 -7.40 5.23 3.37
C LEU A 150 -6.36 4.60 4.30
N LEU A 151 -5.10 4.60 3.87
CA LEU A 151 -4.00 4.00 4.63
C LEU A 151 -3.82 4.70 5.97
N ARG A 152 -3.91 6.04 6.01
CA ARG A 152 -3.89 6.81 7.25
C ARG A 152 -5.00 6.38 8.20
N SER A 153 -6.24 6.29 7.73
CA SER A 153 -7.37 5.87 8.57
C SER A 153 -7.19 4.46 9.14
N ILE A 154 -6.59 3.54 8.37
CA ILE A 154 -6.29 2.18 8.84
C ILE A 154 -5.16 2.20 9.87
N ILE A 155 -4.08 2.95 9.61
CA ILE A 155 -2.96 3.11 10.54
C ILE A 155 -3.44 3.68 11.88
N GLU A 156 -4.22 4.76 11.85
CA GLU A 156 -4.80 5.37 13.06
C GLU A 156 -5.71 4.41 13.84
N ALA A 157 -6.48 3.56 13.14
CA ALA A 157 -7.41 2.61 13.75
C ALA A 157 -6.73 1.39 14.39
N TYR A 158 -5.55 1.00 13.88
CA TYR A 158 -4.93 -0.29 14.25
C TYR A 158 -3.53 -0.16 14.86
N SER A 159 -2.93 1.03 14.91
CA SER A 159 -1.61 1.24 15.51
C SER A 159 -1.63 2.32 16.60
N ALA A 160 -0.81 2.14 17.63
CA ALA A 160 -0.53 3.17 18.63
C ALA A 160 0.50 4.20 18.12
N PRO A 161 0.50 5.44 18.64
CA PRO A 161 1.43 6.49 18.22
C PRO A 161 2.91 6.14 18.34
N ALA A 162 3.29 5.31 19.30
CA ALA A 162 4.68 4.91 19.53
C ALA A 162 5.14 3.74 18.64
N GLU A 163 4.21 3.06 17.95
CA GLU A 163 4.54 1.90 17.12
C GLU A 163 5.20 2.29 15.81
N VAL A 164 6.15 1.46 15.39
CA VAL A 164 6.81 1.55 14.09
C VAL A 164 6.03 0.69 13.09
N ILE A 165 5.72 1.28 11.95
CA ILE A 165 5.00 0.62 10.85
C ILE A 165 6.01 -0.02 9.89
N ALA A 166 5.64 -1.13 9.27
CA ALA A 166 6.37 -1.70 8.14
C ALA A 166 5.52 -1.70 6.87
N ASP A 167 6.15 -1.39 5.73
CA ASP A 167 5.62 -1.66 4.39
C ASP A 167 6.73 -2.18 3.47
N PRO A 168 6.88 -3.52 3.32
CA PRO A 168 7.89 -4.10 2.45
C PRO A 168 7.58 -4.06 0.94
N TYR A 169 6.46 -3.44 0.54
CA TYR A 169 6.05 -3.23 -0.86
C TYR A 169 5.54 -1.80 -1.06
N ALA A 170 6.42 -0.83 -0.79
CA ALA A 170 6.05 0.59 -0.65
C ALA A 170 5.49 1.25 -1.93
N GLY A 171 5.86 0.72 -3.10
CA GLY A 171 5.48 1.31 -4.38
C GLY A 171 5.82 2.80 -4.45
N SER A 172 4.87 3.62 -4.87
CA SER A 172 5.03 5.07 -4.94
C SER A 172 4.95 5.81 -3.60
N GLY A 173 4.95 5.10 -2.44
CA GLY A 173 5.07 5.69 -1.11
C GLY A 173 3.79 6.20 -0.48
N SER A 174 2.61 5.69 -0.85
CA SER A 174 1.35 6.12 -0.23
C SER A 174 1.28 5.79 1.26
N SER A 175 1.80 4.62 1.67
CA SER A 175 1.91 4.20 3.07
C SER A 175 2.86 5.07 3.87
N LEU A 176 3.97 5.52 3.23
CA LEU A 176 4.97 6.38 3.84
C LEU A 176 4.36 7.74 4.23
N ILE A 177 3.64 8.34 3.28
CA ILE A 177 2.94 9.62 3.51
C ILE A 177 1.85 9.43 4.57
N ALA A 178 1.06 8.35 4.48
CA ALA A 178 0.00 8.06 5.43
C ALA A 178 0.51 7.86 6.86
N ALA A 179 1.61 7.14 7.05
CA ALA A 179 2.24 6.94 8.35
C ALA A 179 2.76 8.26 8.93
N ARG A 180 3.46 9.07 8.12
CA ARG A 180 3.93 10.40 8.55
C ARG A 180 2.79 11.33 8.95
N GLU A 181 1.71 11.40 8.14
CA GLU A 181 0.53 12.20 8.46
C GLU A 181 -0.21 11.71 9.72
N ALA A 182 -0.13 10.41 10.01
CA ALA A 182 -0.65 9.83 11.24
C ALA A 182 0.30 10.00 12.44
N GLY A 183 1.49 10.60 12.28
CA GLY A 183 2.49 10.73 13.33
C GLY A 183 3.10 9.38 13.75
N ARG A 184 3.32 8.46 12.81
CA ARG A 184 3.97 7.16 13.01
C ARG A 184 5.25 7.06 12.22
N ARG A 185 6.26 6.42 12.80
CA ARG A 185 7.46 6.05 12.06
C ARG A 185 7.17 4.85 11.17
N ILE A 186 7.81 4.81 10.00
CA ILE A 186 7.67 3.70 9.05
C ILE A 186 9.02 3.27 8.49
N ILE A 187 9.21 1.96 8.37
CA ILE A 187 10.33 1.32 7.67
C ILE A 187 9.74 0.62 6.45
N ALA A 188 10.23 0.96 5.28
CA ALA A 188 9.68 0.48 4.03
C ALA A 188 10.76 -0.02 3.07
N VAL A 189 10.36 -0.92 2.17
CA VAL A 189 11.21 -1.46 1.11
C VAL A 189 10.45 -1.35 -0.21
N GLU A 190 11.17 -1.00 -1.26
CA GLU A 190 10.66 -1.00 -2.63
C GLU A 190 11.73 -1.54 -3.58
N ILE A 191 11.32 -2.46 -4.44
CA ILE A 191 12.25 -3.17 -5.34
C ILE A 191 12.60 -2.35 -6.59
N GLU A 192 11.70 -1.47 -7.01
CA GLU A 192 11.86 -0.65 -8.22
C GLU A 192 12.41 0.73 -7.85
N GLU A 193 13.64 1.03 -8.28
CA GLU A 193 14.31 2.29 -7.95
C GLU A 193 13.50 3.54 -8.35
N HIS A 194 12.83 3.50 -9.51
CA HIS A 194 12.02 4.63 -9.97
C HIS A 194 10.81 4.92 -9.07
N TYR A 195 10.30 3.91 -8.35
CA TYR A 195 9.28 4.12 -7.32
C TYR A 195 9.87 4.63 -6.02
N CYS A 196 11.08 4.21 -5.64
CA CYS A 196 11.81 4.83 -4.53
C CYS A 196 12.02 6.33 -4.78
N GLU A 197 12.45 6.72 -5.98
CA GLU A 197 12.61 8.13 -6.38
C GLU A 197 11.28 8.89 -6.33
N THR A 198 10.20 8.26 -6.80
CA THR A 198 8.85 8.84 -6.78
C THR A 198 8.38 9.05 -5.34
N ALA A 199 8.57 8.07 -4.46
CA ALA A 199 8.22 8.16 -3.05
C ALA A 199 9.01 9.27 -2.35
N ALA A 200 10.32 9.34 -2.57
CA ALA A 200 11.18 10.37 -2.00
C ALA A 200 10.76 11.78 -2.44
N ARG A 201 10.44 11.98 -3.73
CA ARG A 201 9.93 13.27 -4.22
C ARG A 201 8.59 13.66 -3.61
N ARG A 202 7.65 12.71 -3.45
CA ARG A 202 6.36 12.97 -2.80
C ARG A 202 6.53 13.34 -1.33
N LEU A 203 7.44 12.69 -0.62
CA LEU A 203 7.77 13.02 0.77
C LEU A 203 8.38 14.42 0.89
N ALA A 204 9.29 14.79 0.00
CA ALA A 204 9.90 16.13 -0.02
C ALA A 204 8.87 17.25 -0.29
N GLN A 205 7.89 17.03 -1.17
CA GLN A 205 6.82 18.00 -1.46
C GLN A 205 5.93 18.29 -0.26
N GLY A 206 5.66 17.31 0.60
CA GLY A 206 4.83 17.49 1.80
C GLY A 206 5.50 18.31 2.91
N VAL A 207 6.83 18.43 2.92
CA VAL A 207 7.58 19.23 3.91
C VAL A 207 7.42 20.73 3.65
N LEU A 208 7.22 21.13 2.40
CA LEU A 208 7.09 22.56 2.02
C LEU A 208 5.75 23.20 2.40
N VAL A 209 4.76 22.41 2.83
CA VAL A 209 3.40 22.90 3.16
C VAL A 209 3.24 23.27 4.66
N TYR A 210 4.18 22.84 5.51
CA TYR A 210 4.10 23.04 6.96
C TYR A 210 4.97 24.17 7.53
N ASP A 211 5.77 24.85 6.68
CA ASP A 211 6.60 26.01 7.09
C ASP A 211 5.95 27.36 6.75
N ALA A 212 4.63 27.47 6.75
CA ALA A 212 3.92 28.73 6.52
C ALA A 212 2.95 29.08 7.66
#